data_48a8437420147d450700bdac74480e54
#
_entry.id   48a8437420147d450700bdac74480e54
#
_cell.length_a   1.000
_cell.length_b   1.000
_cell.length_c   1.000
_cell.angle_alpha   90.00
_cell.angle_beta   90.00
_cell.angle_gamma   90.00
#
_symmetry.space_group_name_H-M   'P 1'
#
loop_
_entity.id
_entity.type
_entity.pdbx_description
1 polymer ?
#
loop_
_entity_poly.entity_id
_entity_poly.type
_entity_poly.pdbx_seq_one_letter_code
_entity_poly.pdbx_strand_id
1 'polypeptide(L)'
;MLKYLAVYVVVAVTMLVIDMVWLRGIAAPWYEEGLGHLLAPNPDLLAAGIFYLLYPLGLLIFAVLPNEDSTLLRAAGMGALFGFFAYATYDLTNLATLRDWPRYVSLMDMAWGTLASGLSTGAGKLCLDALRR
;
A
#
# COMPACT_ATOMS: atom_id res chain seq x y z
N MET A 1 9.95 0.68 -22.33
CA MET A 1 10.71 0.86 -21.08
C MET A 1 10.30 2.11 -20.33
N LEU A 2 10.32 3.28 -21.00
CA LEU A 2 9.94 4.54 -20.33
C LEU A 2 8.49 4.54 -19.85
N LYS A 3 7.56 3.90 -20.57
CA LYS A 3 6.17 3.84 -20.13
C LYS A 3 6.02 3.06 -18.81
N TYR A 4 6.78 1.99 -18.63
CA TYR A 4 6.71 1.22 -17.37
C TYR A 4 7.35 1.97 -16.22
N LEU A 5 8.40 2.74 -16.48
CA LEU A 5 8.95 3.63 -15.46
C LEU A 5 7.94 4.70 -15.04
N ALA A 6 7.24 5.30 -16.00
CA ALA A 6 6.19 6.29 -15.73
C ALA A 6 5.05 5.66 -14.89
N VAL A 7 4.63 4.46 -15.25
CA VAL A 7 3.59 3.73 -14.50
C VAL A 7 4.06 3.44 -13.07
N TYR A 8 5.30 2.99 -12.91
CA TYR A 8 5.89 2.77 -11.58
C TYR A 8 5.86 4.05 -10.74
N VAL A 9 6.28 5.18 -11.32
CA VAL A 9 6.27 6.46 -10.61
C VAL A 9 4.85 6.85 -10.19
N VAL A 10 3.86 6.64 -11.06
CA VAL A 10 2.46 6.93 -10.74
C VAL A 10 1.98 6.06 -9.57
N VAL A 11 2.28 4.77 -9.59
CA VAL A 11 1.91 3.88 -8.48
C VAL A 11 2.59 4.32 -7.19
N ALA A 12 3.90 4.61 -7.25
CA ALA A 12 4.67 5.01 -6.08
C ALA A 12 4.20 6.32 -5.48
N VAL A 13 3.97 7.33 -6.31
CA VAL A 13 3.50 8.65 -5.85
C VAL A 13 2.09 8.56 -5.28
N THR A 14 1.20 7.84 -5.96
CA THR A 14 -0.17 7.62 -5.46
C THR A 14 -0.15 6.97 -4.09
N MET A 15 0.62 5.89 -3.95
CA MET A 15 0.73 5.17 -2.67
C MET A 15 1.26 6.09 -1.56
N LEU A 16 2.32 6.83 -1.85
CA LEU A 16 2.92 7.73 -0.87
C LEU A 16 1.94 8.81 -0.44
N VAL A 17 1.27 9.46 -1.39
CA VAL A 17 0.35 10.56 -1.10
C VAL A 17 -0.84 10.09 -0.27
N ILE A 18 -1.52 9.01 -0.69
CA ILE A 18 -2.69 8.54 0.05
C ILE A 18 -2.30 7.97 1.41
N ASP A 19 -1.11 7.36 1.52
CA ASP A 19 -0.61 6.86 2.79
C ASP A 19 -0.32 8.00 3.77
N MET A 20 0.27 9.09 3.30
CA MET A 20 0.51 10.26 4.14
C MET A 20 -0.79 10.91 4.61
N VAL A 21 -1.79 11.00 3.72
CA VAL A 21 -3.13 11.50 4.09
C VAL A 21 -3.75 10.59 5.17
N TRP A 22 -3.67 9.29 5.00
CA TRP A 22 -4.20 8.32 5.96
C TRP A 22 -3.47 8.39 7.30
N LEU A 23 -2.14 8.24 7.28
CA LEU A 23 -1.35 8.12 8.49
C LEU A 23 -1.32 9.42 9.31
N ARG A 24 -1.26 10.57 8.65
CA ARG A 24 -1.14 11.86 9.34
C ARG A 24 -2.45 12.62 9.46
N GLY A 25 -3.34 12.47 8.46
CA GLY A 25 -4.56 13.26 8.39
C GLY A 25 -5.79 12.60 8.98
N ILE A 26 -5.86 11.29 8.97
CA ILE A 26 -7.08 10.57 9.36
C ILE A 26 -6.83 9.61 10.53
N ALA A 27 -5.84 8.72 10.40
CA ALA A 27 -5.68 7.59 11.31
C ALA A 27 -4.66 7.83 12.43
N ALA A 28 -3.92 8.94 12.41
CA ALA A 28 -2.88 9.20 13.41
C ALA A 28 -3.36 8.99 14.85
N PRO A 29 -4.53 9.51 15.28
CA PRO A 29 -4.98 9.29 16.65
C PRO A 29 -5.19 7.82 17.00
N TRP A 30 -5.68 7.04 16.05
CA TRP A 30 -5.93 5.61 16.28
C TRP A 30 -4.64 4.82 16.41
N TYR A 31 -3.64 5.12 15.58
CA TYR A 31 -2.33 4.46 15.69
C TYR A 31 -1.61 4.87 16.97
N GLU A 32 -1.68 6.14 17.35
CA GLU A 32 -1.07 6.63 18.58
C GLU A 32 -1.72 6.00 19.83
N GLU A 33 -3.05 5.91 19.84
CA GLU A 33 -3.76 5.29 20.93
C GLU A 33 -3.41 3.79 21.06
N GLY A 34 -3.43 3.07 19.93
CA GLY A 34 -3.21 1.63 19.93
C GLY A 34 -1.75 1.21 20.02
N LEU A 35 -0.85 1.93 19.36
CA LEU A 35 0.55 1.56 19.18
C LEU A 35 1.53 2.56 19.76
N GLY A 36 1.06 3.61 20.43
CA GLY A 36 1.95 4.67 20.93
C GLY A 36 3.13 4.16 21.73
N HIS A 37 2.93 3.10 22.52
CA HIS A 37 3.96 2.45 23.31
C HIS A 37 5.03 1.74 22.47
N LEU A 38 4.77 1.50 21.19
CA LEU A 38 5.69 0.84 20.26
C LEU A 38 6.30 1.82 19.24
N LEU A 39 5.71 3.01 19.09
CA LEU A 39 6.16 3.96 18.07
C LEU A 39 7.51 4.57 18.44
N ALA A 40 8.44 4.56 17.49
CA ALA A 40 9.72 5.21 17.64
C ALA A 40 9.54 6.73 17.65
N PRO A 41 10.29 7.47 18.50
CA PRO A 41 10.25 8.95 18.49
C PRO A 41 10.62 9.52 17.12
N ASN A 42 11.62 8.92 16.47
CA ASN A 42 12.05 9.31 15.12
C ASN A 42 11.99 8.08 14.23
N PRO A 43 11.12 8.08 13.18
CA PRO A 43 11.02 6.95 12.28
C PRO A 43 12.35 6.69 11.55
N ASP A 44 12.61 5.42 11.26
CA ASP A 44 13.74 5.03 10.42
C ASP A 44 13.40 5.35 8.96
N LEU A 45 13.91 6.48 8.46
CA LEU A 45 13.60 6.95 7.11
C LEU A 45 14.23 6.08 6.02
N LEU A 46 15.34 5.39 6.32
CA LEU A 46 15.92 4.45 5.36
C LEU A 46 14.98 3.26 5.14
N ALA A 47 14.50 2.67 6.23
CA ALA A 47 13.56 1.55 6.15
C ALA A 47 12.26 1.96 5.46
N ALA A 48 11.70 3.12 5.83
CA ALA A 48 10.49 3.65 5.20
C ALA A 48 10.70 3.92 3.71
N GLY A 49 11.84 4.51 3.34
CA GLY A 49 12.18 4.79 1.95
C GLY A 49 12.30 3.52 1.12
N ILE A 50 12.93 2.48 1.65
CA ILE A 50 13.04 1.18 0.99
C ILE A 50 11.64 0.59 0.77
N PHE A 51 10.77 0.64 1.77
CA PHE A 51 9.39 0.17 1.63
C PHE A 51 8.66 0.90 0.50
N TYR A 52 8.72 2.23 0.47
CA TYR A 52 8.01 3.01 -0.54
C TYR A 52 8.61 2.89 -1.94
N LEU A 53 9.80 2.32 -2.08
CA LEU A 53 10.36 1.96 -3.38
C LEU A 53 10.01 0.52 -3.78
N LEU A 54 10.02 -0.41 -2.84
CA LEU A 54 9.77 -1.83 -3.10
C LEU A 54 8.29 -2.16 -3.27
N TYR A 55 7.43 -1.63 -2.43
CA TYR A 55 6.02 -2.00 -2.45
C TYR A 55 5.33 -1.62 -3.76
N PRO A 56 5.50 -0.38 -4.27
CA PRO A 56 4.96 -0.05 -5.59
C PRO A 56 5.51 -0.92 -6.73
N LEU A 57 6.77 -1.34 -6.62
CA LEU A 57 7.35 -2.27 -7.59
C LEU A 57 6.61 -3.61 -7.55
N GLY A 58 6.27 -4.09 -6.36
CA GLY A 58 5.45 -5.29 -6.19
C GLY A 58 4.07 -5.15 -6.84
N LEU A 59 3.40 -4.02 -6.63
CA LEU A 59 2.11 -3.74 -7.27
C LEU A 59 2.23 -3.71 -8.79
N LEU A 60 3.29 -3.11 -9.31
CA LEU A 60 3.56 -3.10 -10.75
C LEU A 60 3.72 -4.51 -11.30
N ILE A 61 4.58 -5.32 -10.68
CA ILE A 61 4.92 -6.65 -11.16
C ILE A 61 3.75 -7.62 -11.04
N PHE A 62 3.02 -7.58 -9.92
CA PHE A 62 2.01 -8.60 -9.61
C PHE A 62 0.57 -8.19 -9.91
N ALA A 63 0.30 -6.92 -10.11
CA ALA A 63 -1.06 -6.45 -10.31
C ALA A 63 -1.24 -5.66 -11.60
N VAL A 64 -0.35 -4.72 -11.91
CA VAL A 64 -0.51 -3.89 -13.12
C VAL A 64 -0.12 -4.65 -14.37
N LEU A 65 1.12 -5.15 -14.45
CA LEU A 65 1.64 -5.78 -15.66
C LEU A 65 0.89 -7.05 -16.08
N PRO A 66 0.54 -7.97 -15.14
CA PRO A 66 -0.25 -9.15 -15.53
C PRO A 66 -1.64 -8.82 -16.05
N ASN A 67 -2.14 -7.62 -15.77
CA ASN A 67 -3.44 -7.15 -16.21
C ASN A 67 -3.38 -6.05 -17.26
N GLU A 68 -2.25 -5.95 -17.93
CA GLU A 68 -1.99 -4.92 -18.95
C GLU A 68 -3.07 -4.91 -20.03
N ASP A 69 -3.51 -6.10 -20.46
CA ASP A 69 -4.55 -6.27 -21.48
C ASP A 69 -5.93 -6.56 -20.89
N SER A 70 -6.10 -6.30 -19.61
CA SER A 70 -7.35 -6.56 -18.89
C SER A 70 -8.04 -5.24 -18.50
N THR A 71 -9.12 -5.34 -17.72
CA THR A 71 -9.91 -4.19 -17.29
C THR A 71 -9.26 -3.47 -16.11
N LEU A 72 -9.61 -2.21 -15.92
CA LEU A 72 -9.23 -1.42 -14.76
C LEU A 72 -9.67 -2.12 -13.46
N LEU A 73 -10.91 -2.61 -13.44
CA LEU A 73 -11.45 -3.28 -12.26
C LEU A 73 -10.65 -4.52 -11.88
N ARG A 74 -10.24 -5.31 -12.89
CA ARG A 74 -9.44 -6.50 -12.64
C ARG A 74 -8.05 -6.15 -12.09
N ALA A 75 -7.39 -5.18 -12.69
CA ALA A 75 -6.09 -4.75 -12.20
C ALA A 75 -6.18 -4.21 -10.76
N ALA A 76 -7.12 -3.31 -10.51
CA ALA A 76 -7.33 -2.75 -9.18
C ALA A 76 -7.70 -3.83 -8.15
N GLY A 77 -8.55 -4.77 -8.55
CA GLY A 77 -8.94 -5.90 -7.70
C GLY A 77 -7.75 -6.79 -7.33
N MET A 78 -6.86 -7.06 -8.28
CA MET A 78 -5.64 -7.82 -8.03
C MET A 78 -4.66 -7.05 -7.13
N GLY A 79 -4.57 -5.74 -7.31
CA GLY A 79 -3.79 -4.88 -6.41
C GLY A 79 -4.34 -4.88 -4.99
N ALA A 80 -5.66 -4.79 -4.86
CA ALA A 80 -6.33 -4.87 -3.57
C ALA A 80 -6.07 -6.21 -2.88
N LEU A 81 -6.14 -7.30 -3.63
CA LEU A 81 -5.87 -8.65 -3.12
C LEU A 81 -4.41 -8.80 -2.68
N PHE A 82 -3.48 -8.30 -3.46
CA PHE A 82 -2.06 -8.27 -3.10
C PHE A 82 -1.86 -7.50 -1.78
N GLY A 83 -2.49 -6.34 -1.67
CA GLY A 83 -2.43 -5.52 -0.46
C GLY A 83 -3.04 -6.23 0.74
N PHE A 84 -4.16 -6.91 0.55
CA PHE A 84 -4.79 -7.68 1.62
C PHE A 84 -3.81 -8.72 2.19
N PHE A 85 -3.20 -9.54 1.35
CA PHE A 85 -2.27 -10.57 1.82
C PHE A 85 -1.00 -9.97 2.44
N ALA A 86 -0.47 -8.90 1.87
CA ALA A 86 0.73 -8.26 2.40
C ALA A 86 0.47 -7.68 3.78
N TYR A 87 -0.62 -6.93 3.94
CA TYR A 87 -0.96 -6.29 5.21
C TYR A 87 -1.45 -7.31 6.24
N ALA A 88 -2.20 -8.34 5.81
CA ALA A 88 -2.60 -9.42 6.70
C ALA A 88 -1.39 -10.16 7.27
N THR A 89 -0.37 -10.38 6.46
CA THR A 89 0.86 -11.02 6.91
C THR A 89 1.52 -10.21 8.04
N TYR A 90 1.62 -8.91 7.88
CA TYR A 90 2.16 -8.02 8.88
C TYR A 90 1.24 -7.92 10.12
N ASP A 91 -0.01 -7.58 9.90
CA ASP A 91 -0.94 -7.25 10.99
C ASP A 91 -1.33 -8.46 11.83
N LEU A 92 -1.56 -9.61 11.19
CA LEU A 92 -1.95 -10.81 11.92
C LEU A 92 -0.78 -11.45 12.65
N THR A 93 0.42 -11.43 12.08
CA THR A 93 1.61 -11.94 12.75
C THR A 93 1.99 -11.05 13.95
N ASN A 94 1.86 -9.74 13.82
CA ASN A 94 2.07 -8.82 14.93
C ASN A 94 1.04 -9.04 16.04
N LEU A 95 -0.23 -9.19 15.67
CA LEU A 95 -1.29 -9.48 16.64
C LEU A 95 -1.02 -10.80 17.39
N ALA A 96 -0.49 -11.79 16.68
CA ALA A 96 -0.22 -13.11 17.26
C ALA A 96 0.98 -13.09 18.21
N THR A 97 1.99 -12.27 17.96
CA THR A 97 3.30 -12.40 18.61
C THR A 97 3.71 -11.23 19.50
N LEU A 98 3.08 -10.07 19.36
CA LEU A 98 3.45 -8.89 20.13
C LEU A 98 2.46 -8.63 21.25
N ARG A 99 2.98 -8.17 22.41
CA ARG A 99 2.13 -7.76 23.53
C ARG A 99 1.41 -6.47 23.22
N ASP A 100 0.18 -6.36 23.70
CA ASP A 100 -0.60 -5.13 23.68
C ASP A 100 -0.80 -4.57 22.26
N TRP A 101 -0.83 -5.46 21.27
CA TRP A 101 -1.17 -5.10 19.90
C TRP A 101 -2.69 -5.18 19.74
N PRO A 102 -3.38 -4.06 19.50
CA PRO A 102 -4.84 -4.04 19.46
C PRO A 102 -5.40 -4.72 18.22
N ARG A 103 -6.48 -5.47 18.38
CA ARG A 103 -7.17 -6.10 17.23
C ARG A 103 -7.69 -5.07 16.24
N TYR A 104 -8.22 -3.94 16.74
CA TYR A 104 -8.77 -2.92 15.85
C TYR A 104 -7.72 -2.30 14.93
N VAL A 105 -6.47 -2.18 15.39
CA VAL A 105 -5.38 -1.68 14.56
C VAL A 105 -5.12 -2.64 13.41
N SER A 106 -5.08 -3.95 13.67
CA SER A 106 -4.90 -4.95 12.62
C SER A 106 -6.02 -4.87 11.58
N LEU A 107 -7.27 -4.83 12.01
CA LEU A 107 -8.41 -4.77 11.08
C LEU A 107 -8.41 -3.48 10.26
N MET A 108 -8.17 -2.36 10.91
CA MET A 108 -8.12 -1.05 10.25
C MET A 108 -6.98 -0.98 9.23
N ASP A 109 -5.80 -1.45 9.62
CA ASP A 109 -4.61 -1.40 8.78
C ASP A 109 -4.72 -2.35 7.58
N MET A 110 -5.29 -3.55 7.79
CA MET A 110 -5.56 -4.49 6.70
C MET A 110 -6.57 -3.91 5.70
N ALA A 111 -7.63 -3.29 6.19
CA ALA A 111 -8.61 -2.62 5.32
C ALA A 111 -7.97 -1.49 4.53
N TRP A 112 -7.16 -0.68 5.17
CA TRP A 112 -6.43 0.40 4.51
C TRP A 112 -5.46 -0.12 3.45
N GLY A 113 -4.65 -1.11 3.79
CA GLY A 113 -3.69 -1.71 2.85
C GLY A 113 -4.36 -2.28 1.60
N THR A 114 -5.52 -2.91 1.78
CA THR A 114 -6.33 -3.42 0.69
C THR A 114 -6.79 -2.28 -0.23
N LEU A 115 -7.38 -1.24 0.36
CA LEU A 115 -7.88 -0.08 -0.38
C LEU A 115 -6.75 0.69 -1.06
N ALA A 116 -5.69 1.01 -0.32
CA ALA A 116 -4.56 1.79 -0.83
C ALA A 116 -3.87 1.08 -2.00
N SER A 117 -3.68 -0.23 -1.87
CA SER A 117 -3.05 -1.04 -2.93
C SER A 117 -3.93 -1.10 -4.18
N GLY A 118 -5.23 -1.25 -4.00
CA GLY A 118 -6.18 -1.23 -5.11
C GLY A 118 -6.21 0.10 -5.83
N LEU A 119 -6.27 1.20 -5.09
CA LEU A 119 -6.27 2.56 -5.66
C LEU A 119 -4.97 2.87 -6.40
N SER A 120 -3.83 2.51 -5.81
CA SER A 120 -2.52 2.75 -6.42
C SER A 120 -2.33 1.94 -7.69
N THR A 121 -2.74 0.67 -7.67
CA THR A 121 -2.73 -0.19 -8.86
C THR A 121 -3.65 0.37 -9.93
N GLY A 122 -4.84 0.82 -9.55
CA GLY A 122 -5.80 1.42 -10.47
C GLY A 122 -5.23 2.67 -11.14
N ALA A 123 -4.57 3.54 -10.39
CA ALA A 123 -3.92 4.72 -10.95
C ALA A 123 -2.82 4.34 -11.94
N GLY A 124 -2.02 3.33 -11.60
CA GLY A 124 -0.99 2.80 -12.51
C GLY A 124 -1.57 2.22 -13.79
N LYS A 125 -2.66 1.45 -13.67
CA LYS A 125 -3.36 0.88 -14.84
C LYS A 125 -3.92 1.96 -15.75
N LEU A 126 -4.53 3.02 -15.18
CA LEU A 126 -5.02 4.15 -15.97
C LEU A 126 -3.88 4.85 -16.71
N CYS A 127 -2.75 5.04 -16.05
CA CYS A 127 -1.57 5.61 -16.68
C CYS A 127 -1.07 4.74 -17.84
N LEU A 128 -0.97 3.43 -17.62
CA LEU A 128 -0.54 2.50 -18.64
C LEU A 128 -1.47 2.51 -19.85
N ASP A 129 -2.78 2.48 -19.61
CA ASP A 129 -3.78 2.53 -20.69
C ASP A 129 -3.67 3.83 -21.48
N ALA A 130 -3.46 4.97 -20.81
CA ALA A 130 -3.27 6.26 -21.46
C ALA A 130 -2.02 6.29 -22.35
N LEU A 131 -0.93 5.69 -21.88
CA LEU A 131 0.34 5.66 -22.62
C LEU A 131 0.33 4.66 -23.80
N ARG A 132 -0.62 3.74 -23.81
CA ARG A 132 -0.80 2.74 -24.87
C ARG A 132 -1.73 3.21 -26.00
N ARG A 133 -2.40 4.34 -25.84
CA ARG A 133 -3.34 4.89 -26.85
C ARG A 133 -2.64 5.52 -28.06
#